data_bed60c6e9b2c7f91c4a691af67708b81
#
_entry.id   bed60c6e9b2c7f91c4a691af67708b81
#
_cell.length_a   1.000
_cell.length_b   1.000
_cell.length_c   1.000
_cell.angle_alpha   90.00
_cell.angle_beta   90.00
_cell.angle_gamma   90.00
#
_symmetry.space_group_name_H-M   'P 1'
#
loop_
_entity.id
_entity.type
_entity.pdbx_description
1 polymer ?
#
loop_
_entity_poly.entity_id
_entity_poly.type
_entity_poly.pdbx_seq_one_letter_code
_entity_poly.pdbx_strand_id
1 'polypeptide(L)'
;ASDVYKRQDRWAIARMKSLQEEILDKYDHYQFHTAYAALQLFASGDLGGFYLDILKDRLYTTAPDSAARRSAQTALWYITDALLKLLAPALSFTAEEAYAVFNPENKDTIFVERYAELPNVKEGVELLNKWSIIRDLRSNVQMEIERQREKGLIGSSLQAEVSLKLPQEEYDLIKGLGDEAAFVMITSKVTLDGVSPERVITVKPSEAKKCERCWQYKESVGEDKNYPTLCCRCVGNLFGTPETRRFA
;
A
#
# COMPACT_ATOMS: atom_id res chain seq x y z
N ALA A 1 -1.35 15.47 -14.26
CA ALA A 1 -0.57 14.54 -13.42
C ALA A 1 -1.24 14.26 -12.08
N SER A 2 -1.96 15.21 -11.46
CA SER A 2 -2.62 15.01 -10.15
C SER A 2 -3.74 13.96 -10.17
N ASP A 3 -4.34 13.70 -11.30
CA ASP A 3 -5.47 12.76 -11.44
C ASP A 3 -5.03 11.30 -11.64
N VAL A 4 -3.74 11.07 -11.86
CA VAL A 4 -3.18 9.73 -12.10
C VAL A 4 -2.95 8.97 -10.78
N TYR A 5 -2.76 9.69 -9.67
CA TYR A 5 -2.40 9.09 -8.39
C TYR A 5 -3.63 8.77 -7.54
N LYS A 6 -3.74 7.49 -7.14
CA LYS A 6 -4.71 7.06 -6.14
C LYS A 6 -4.37 7.66 -4.77
N ARG A 7 -5.34 7.67 -3.83
CA ARG A 7 -5.10 8.26 -2.50
C ARG A 7 -3.90 7.62 -1.80
N GLN A 8 -3.74 6.31 -1.90
CA GLN A 8 -2.61 5.59 -1.33
C GLN A 8 -1.28 5.97 -2.00
N ASP A 9 -1.25 6.11 -3.32
CA ASP A 9 -0.05 6.51 -4.06
C ASP A 9 0.33 7.96 -3.75
N ARG A 10 -0.66 8.85 -3.64
CA ARG A 10 -0.44 10.23 -3.19
C ARG A 10 0.13 10.28 -1.78
N TRP A 11 -0.38 9.45 -0.87
CA TRP A 11 0.19 9.31 0.46
C TRP A 11 1.65 8.88 0.42
N ALA A 12 1.98 7.85 -0.37
CA ALA A 12 3.35 7.33 -0.47
C ALA A 12 4.33 8.38 -1.01
N ILE A 13 3.92 9.17 -2.02
CA ILE A 13 4.71 10.29 -2.55
C ILE A 13 4.85 11.42 -1.52
N ALA A 14 3.76 11.80 -0.82
CA ALA A 14 3.82 12.83 0.22
C ALA A 14 4.74 12.40 1.37
N ARG A 15 4.68 11.11 1.77
CA ARG A 15 5.55 10.55 2.81
C ARG A 15 7.01 10.52 2.38
N MET A 16 7.29 10.12 1.12
CA MET A 16 8.63 10.16 0.56
C MET A 16 9.19 11.59 0.50
N LYS A 17 8.36 12.56 0.11
CA LYS A 17 8.76 13.97 0.08
C LYS A 17 9.12 14.49 1.47
N SER A 18 8.28 14.22 2.46
CA SER A 18 8.56 14.59 3.85
C SER A 18 9.84 13.94 4.38
N LEU A 19 10.08 12.67 4.03
CA LEU A 19 11.32 11.98 4.37
C LEU A 19 12.52 12.61 3.70
N GLN A 20 12.45 12.92 2.41
CA GLN A 20 13.55 13.55 1.69
C GLN A 20 13.95 14.89 2.32
N GLU A 21 12.97 15.74 2.65
CA GLU A 21 13.19 17.00 3.35
C GLU A 21 13.90 16.79 4.70
N GLU A 22 13.44 15.82 5.49
CA GLU A 22 14.07 15.43 6.76
C GLU A 22 15.51 14.95 6.59
N ILE A 23 15.77 14.10 5.59
CA ILE A 23 17.09 13.52 5.35
C ILE A 23 18.08 14.58 4.87
N LEU A 24 17.66 15.49 3.99
CA LEU A 24 18.51 16.56 3.51
C LEU A 24 18.91 17.52 4.64
N ASP A 25 17.95 17.89 5.50
CA ASP A 25 18.25 18.68 6.69
C ASP A 25 19.26 17.98 7.61
N LYS A 26 19.11 16.67 7.83
CA LYS A 26 20.07 15.87 8.61
C LYS A 26 21.43 15.80 7.96
N TYR A 27 21.52 15.71 6.64
CA TYR A 27 22.79 15.72 5.91
C TYR A 27 23.51 17.08 6.06
N ASP A 28 22.79 18.18 5.94
CA ASP A 28 23.33 19.52 6.11
C ASP A 28 23.87 19.76 7.52
N HIS A 29 23.31 19.07 8.53
CA HIS A 29 23.75 19.12 9.93
C HIS A 29 24.67 17.97 10.34
N TYR A 30 25.18 17.16 9.40
CA TYR A 30 26.07 16.02 9.66
C TYR A 30 25.47 14.94 10.59
N GLN A 31 24.15 14.81 10.63
CA GLN A 31 23.42 13.85 11.48
C GLN A 31 23.20 12.51 10.74
N PHE A 32 24.24 11.91 10.23
CA PHE A 32 24.15 10.75 9.34
C PHE A 32 23.47 9.54 9.96
N HIS A 33 23.77 9.22 11.22
CA HIS A 33 23.19 8.05 11.87
C HIS A 33 21.66 8.14 12.01
N THR A 34 21.12 9.32 12.29
CA THR A 34 19.68 9.55 12.35
C THR A 34 19.03 9.58 10.97
N ALA A 35 19.76 10.06 9.96
CA ALA A 35 19.32 10.02 8.57
C ALA A 35 19.12 8.56 8.09
N TYR A 36 20.12 7.70 8.32
CA TYR A 36 20.03 6.30 7.92
C TYR A 36 19.02 5.51 8.73
N ALA A 37 18.85 5.78 10.02
CA ALA A 37 17.78 5.20 10.82
C ALA A 37 16.40 5.56 10.28
N ALA A 38 16.18 6.82 9.87
CA ALA A 38 14.92 7.26 9.25
C ALA A 38 14.68 6.58 7.89
N LEU A 39 15.70 6.45 7.04
CA LEU A 39 15.61 5.71 5.77
C LEU A 39 15.27 4.24 5.99
N GLN A 40 15.91 3.58 6.96
CA GLN A 40 15.63 2.18 7.29
C GLN A 40 14.21 2.00 7.81
N LEU A 41 13.74 2.89 8.69
CA LEU A 41 12.37 2.84 9.23
C LEU A 41 11.33 3.06 8.12
N PHE A 42 11.57 3.98 7.21
CA PHE A 42 10.71 4.19 6.04
C PHE A 42 10.67 2.94 5.15
N ALA A 43 11.82 2.38 4.81
CA ALA A 43 11.91 1.20 3.95
C ALA A 43 11.21 -0.02 4.54
N SER A 44 11.40 -0.29 5.84
CA SER A 44 10.79 -1.43 6.51
C SER A 44 9.33 -1.20 6.90
N GLY A 45 9.00 -0.07 7.49
CA GLY A 45 7.69 0.23 8.05
C GLY A 45 6.71 0.84 7.03
N ASP A 46 7.10 1.95 6.40
CA ASP A 46 6.21 2.68 5.50
C ASP A 46 6.06 1.97 4.14
N LEU A 47 7.16 1.51 3.56
CA LEU A 47 7.13 0.78 2.30
C LEU A 47 6.79 -0.69 2.50
N GLY A 48 7.66 -1.48 3.12
CA GLY A 48 7.53 -2.93 3.22
C GLY A 48 6.30 -3.35 4.00
N GLY A 49 6.14 -2.85 5.22
CA GLY A 49 5.06 -3.23 6.13
C GLY A 49 3.69 -2.66 5.78
N PHE A 50 3.63 -1.64 4.93
CA PHE A 50 2.37 -1.00 4.59
C PHE A 50 2.15 -0.83 3.09
N TYR A 51 2.86 0.07 2.42
CA TYR A 51 2.55 0.45 1.03
C TYR A 51 2.68 -0.72 0.06
N LEU A 52 3.83 -1.36 0.03
CA LEU A 52 4.11 -2.48 -0.88
C LEU A 52 3.24 -3.70 -0.57
N ASP A 53 2.94 -3.93 0.70
CA ASP A 53 2.14 -5.07 1.12
C ASP A 53 0.71 -4.99 0.56
N ILE A 54 0.07 -3.82 0.64
CA ILE A 54 -1.24 -3.56 0.04
C ILE A 54 -1.15 -3.54 -1.49
N LEU A 55 -0.07 -2.98 -2.03
CA LEU A 55 0.11 -2.77 -3.47
C LEU A 55 0.22 -4.07 -4.27
N LYS A 56 0.62 -5.18 -3.65
CA LYS A 56 0.74 -6.50 -4.30
C LYS A 56 -0.53 -6.90 -5.04
N ASP A 57 -1.70 -6.77 -4.41
CA ASP A 57 -2.95 -7.10 -5.08
C ASP A 57 -3.13 -6.27 -6.34
N ARG A 58 -2.94 -4.96 -6.25
CA ARG A 58 -3.11 -4.04 -7.38
C ARG A 58 -2.11 -4.30 -8.52
N LEU A 59 -0.85 -4.53 -8.21
CA LEU A 59 0.18 -4.80 -9.22
C LEU A 59 -0.01 -6.13 -9.93
N TYR A 60 -0.47 -7.16 -9.22
CA TYR A 60 -0.53 -8.52 -9.77
C TYR A 60 -1.92 -8.93 -10.27
N THR A 61 -2.99 -8.31 -9.78
CA THR A 61 -4.35 -8.77 -10.08
C THR A 61 -5.19 -7.82 -10.93
N THR A 62 -4.86 -6.52 -11.00
CA THR A 62 -5.56 -5.59 -11.90
C THR A 62 -5.17 -5.83 -13.37
N ALA A 63 -5.96 -5.29 -14.28
CA ALA A 63 -5.65 -5.35 -15.71
C ALA A 63 -4.31 -4.62 -16.01
N PRO A 64 -3.51 -5.11 -16.99
CA PRO A 64 -2.20 -4.53 -17.30
C PRO A 64 -2.24 -3.04 -17.61
N ASP A 65 -3.29 -2.57 -18.28
CA ASP A 65 -3.45 -1.19 -18.73
C ASP A 65 -4.26 -0.33 -17.76
N SER A 66 -4.62 -0.87 -16.60
CA SER A 66 -5.47 -0.14 -15.65
C SER A 66 -4.78 1.11 -15.11
N ALA A 67 -5.56 2.18 -14.95
CA ALA A 67 -5.07 3.41 -14.31
C ALA A 67 -4.55 3.15 -12.89
N ALA A 68 -5.12 2.16 -12.19
CA ALA A 68 -4.70 1.76 -10.86
C ALA A 68 -3.27 1.19 -10.86
N ARG A 69 -2.94 0.31 -11.82
CA ARG A 69 -1.60 -0.26 -11.96
C ARG A 69 -0.59 0.80 -12.38
N ARG A 70 -0.92 1.65 -13.34
CA ARG A 70 -0.04 2.74 -13.80
C ARG A 70 0.24 3.75 -12.71
N SER A 71 -0.76 4.12 -11.92
CA SER A 71 -0.59 5.01 -10.76
C SER A 71 0.41 4.44 -9.77
N ALA A 72 0.29 3.15 -9.44
CA ALA A 72 1.23 2.45 -8.57
C ALA A 72 2.66 2.44 -9.13
N GLN A 73 2.83 2.09 -10.41
CA GLN A 73 4.13 2.07 -11.07
C GLN A 73 4.79 3.45 -11.08
N THR A 74 4.02 4.51 -11.35
CA THR A 74 4.52 5.88 -11.33
C THR A 74 4.96 6.30 -9.93
N ALA A 75 4.17 5.98 -8.91
CA ALA A 75 4.56 6.28 -7.52
C ALA A 75 5.83 5.53 -7.11
N LEU A 76 5.93 4.24 -7.46
CA LEU A 76 7.13 3.44 -7.21
C LEU A 76 8.36 4.00 -7.92
N TRP A 77 8.21 4.50 -9.14
CA TRP A 77 9.30 5.11 -9.89
C TRP A 77 9.86 6.33 -9.14
N TYR A 78 9.01 7.26 -8.71
CA TYR A 78 9.44 8.42 -7.94
C TYR A 78 10.08 8.06 -6.60
N ILE A 79 9.51 7.09 -5.90
CA ILE A 79 10.04 6.63 -4.61
C ILE A 79 11.41 5.98 -4.79
N THR A 80 11.57 5.16 -5.83
CA THR A 80 12.85 4.49 -6.12
C THR A 80 13.95 5.48 -6.48
N ASP A 81 13.64 6.45 -7.36
CA ASP A 81 14.59 7.51 -7.73
C ASP A 81 15.07 8.29 -6.49
N ALA A 82 14.12 8.73 -5.66
CA ALA A 82 14.45 9.47 -4.45
C ALA A 82 15.27 8.64 -3.45
N LEU A 83 14.89 7.38 -3.22
CA LEU A 83 15.60 6.50 -2.29
C LEU A 83 17.03 6.20 -2.73
N LEU A 84 17.25 5.90 -4.01
CA LEU A 84 18.59 5.61 -4.52
C LEU A 84 19.52 6.81 -4.34
N LYS A 85 19.03 8.01 -4.66
CA LYS A 85 19.79 9.26 -4.49
C LYS A 85 20.08 9.59 -3.03
N LEU A 86 19.12 9.33 -2.12
CA LEU A 86 19.34 9.54 -0.69
C LEU A 86 20.27 8.51 -0.05
N LEU A 87 20.31 7.30 -0.60
CA LEU A 87 21.20 6.23 -0.11
C LEU A 87 22.62 6.33 -0.69
N ALA A 88 22.83 7.02 -1.79
CA ALA A 88 24.10 7.11 -2.49
C ALA A 88 25.28 7.56 -1.59
N PRO A 89 25.14 8.53 -0.67
CA PRO A 89 26.23 8.93 0.20
C PRO A 89 26.71 7.82 1.15
N ALA A 90 25.87 6.86 1.51
CA ALA A 90 26.20 5.78 2.42
C ALA A 90 26.45 4.44 1.73
N LEU A 91 25.60 4.09 0.77
CA LEU A 91 25.64 2.84 0.04
C LEU A 91 26.13 3.07 -1.40
N SER A 92 27.25 3.76 -1.54
CA SER A 92 27.75 4.32 -2.80
C SER A 92 27.76 3.30 -3.94
N PHE A 93 28.35 2.12 -3.73
CA PHE A 93 28.43 1.09 -4.77
C PHE A 93 27.07 0.47 -5.09
N THR A 94 26.29 0.15 -4.06
CA THR A 94 24.95 -0.45 -4.24
C THR A 94 23.99 0.54 -4.91
N ALA A 95 24.03 1.81 -4.53
CA ALA A 95 23.18 2.83 -5.13
C ALA A 95 23.54 3.08 -6.60
N GLU A 96 24.83 3.11 -6.95
CA GLU A 96 25.31 3.25 -8.33
C GLU A 96 24.88 2.07 -9.19
N GLU A 97 25.12 0.84 -8.73
CA GLU A 97 24.73 -0.37 -9.45
C GLU A 97 23.20 -0.44 -9.66
N ALA A 98 22.43 -0.16 -8.62
CA ALA A 98 20.96 -0.15 -8.70
C ALA A 98 20.43 0.97 -9.60
N TYR A 99 21.06 2.15 -9.58
CA TYR A 99 20.67 3.28 -10.41
C TYR A 99 20.91 3.02 -11.90
N ALA A 100 22.01 2.37 -12.26
CA ALA A 100 22.31 1.97 -13.64
C ALA A 100 21.25 1.01 -14.21
N VAL A 101 20.68 0.13 -13.36
CA VAL A 101 19.58 -0.77 -13.76
C VAL A 101 18.25 -0.02 -13.81
N PHE A 102 18.02 0.89 -12.84
CA PHE A 102 16.79 1.66 -12.74
C PHE A 102 16.62 2.67 -13.89
N ASN A 103 17.71 3.32 -14.29
CA ASN A 103 17.73 4.33 -15.35
C ASN A 103 18.78 4.00 -16.43
N PRO A 104 18.56 2.96 -17.25
CA PRO A 104 19.57 2.47 -18.19
C PRO A 104 19.90 3.44 -19.35
N GLU A 105 19.02 4.42 -19.59
CA GLU A 105 19.26 5.48 -20.58
C GLU A 105 20.28 6.51 -20.09
N ASN A 106 20.38 6.71 -18.77
CA ASN A 106 21.38 7.60 -18.20
C ASN A 106 22.75 6.90 -18.16
N LYS A 107 23.76 7.55 -18.72
CA LYS A 107 25.15 7.06 -18.75
C LYS A 107 26.04 7.68 -17.69
N ASP A 108 25.51 8.68 -16.99
CA ASP A 108 26.23 9.35 -15.92
C ASP A 108 26.08 8.59 -14.60
N THR A 109 27.01 8.81 -13.69
CA THR A 109 26.94 8.25 -12.33
C THR A 109 25.86 8.93 -11.50
N ILE A 110 25.24 8.19 -10.56
CA ILE A 110 24.28 8.75 -9.61
C ILE A 110 24.83 9.94 -8.82
N PHE A 111 26.15 10.03 -8.65
CA PHE A 111 26.81 11.07 -7.85
C PHE A 111 26.81 12.47 -8.48
N VAL A 112 26.50 12.59 -9.77
CA VAL A 112 26.31 13.89 -10.43
C VAL A 112 24.83 14.30 -10.53
N GLU A 113 23.94 13.42 -10.11
CA GLU A 113 22.51 13.66 -10.10
C GLU A 113 22.09 14.59 -8.97
N ARG A 114 21.04 15.37 -9.23
CA ARG A 114 20.35 16.13 -8.18
C ARG A 114 19.36 15.23 -7.45
N TYR A 115 19.09 15.55 -6.19
CA TYR A 115 18.02 14.91 -5.44
C TYR A 115 16.67 15.02 -6.17
N ALA A 116 15.81 14.03 -5.97
CA ALA A 116 14.59 13.88 -6.77
C ALA A 116 13.63 15.05 -6.61
N GLU A 117 13.06 15.50 -7.71
CA GLU A 117 11.94 16.45 -7.72
C GLU A 117 10.62 15.68 -7.57
N LEU A 118 10.17 15.52 -6.34
CA LEU A 118 8.94 14.81 -6.05
C LEU A 118 7.70 15.66 -6.35
N PRO A 119 6.65 15.08 -6.94
CA PRO A 119 5.41 15.79 -7.22
C PRO A 119 4.81 16.42 -5.96
N ASN A 120 4.25 17.62 -6.12
CA ASN A 120 3.54 18.24 -5.03
C ASN A 120 2.15 17.60 -4.85
N VAL A 121 1.89 17.10 -3.65
CA VAL A 121 0.61 16.47 -3.30
C VAL A 121 -0.28 17.51 -2.63
N LYS A 122 -1.40 17.86 -3.27
CA LYS A 122 -2.41 18.72 -2.63
C LYS A 122 -2.86 18.11 -1.31
N GLU A 123 -2.98 18.92 -0.26
CA GLU A 123 -3.42 18.49 1.07
C GLU A 123 -2.54 17.36 1.65
N GLY A 124 -1.23 17.37 1.34
CA GLY A 124 -0.31 16.30 1.71
C GLY A 124 -0.29 16.03 3.21
N VAL A 125 -0.26 17.07 4.05
CA VAL A 125 -0.26 16.95 5.52
C VAL A 125 -1.57 16.31 6.01
N GLU A 126 -2.72 16.76 5.53
CA GLU A 126 -4.02 16.18 5.88
C GLU A 126 -4.12 14.71 5.46
N LEU A 127 -3.60 14.39 4.28
CA LEU A 127 -3.54 13.03 3.76
C LEU A 127 -2.66 12.13 4.64
N LEU A 128 -1.50 12.61 5.07
CA LEU A 128 -0.61 11.90 5.99
C LEU A 128 -1.31 11.62 7.32
N ASN A 129 -2.02 12.59 7.89
CA ASN A 129 -2.76 12.42 9.13
C ASN A 129 -3.88 11.39 8.99
N LYS A 130 -4.70 11.47 7.95
CA LYS A 130 -5.78 10.49 7.68
C LYS A 130 -5.23 9.06 7.54
N TRP A 131 -4.14 8.90 6.82
CA TRP A 131 -3.53 7.58 6.66
C TRP A 131 -2.83 7.09 7.92
N SER A 132 -2.37 7.98 8.81
CA SER A 132 -1.85 7.59 10.12
C SER A 132 -2.93 6.90 10.95
N ILE A 133 -4.15 7.45 10.98
CA ILE A 133 -5.31 6.84 11.67
C ILE A 133 -5.65 5.48 11.07
N ILE A 134 -5.71 5.39 9.73
CA ILE A 134 -6.01 4.13 9.03
C ILE A 134 -4.95 3.07 9.32
N ARG A 135 -3.66 3.45 9.35
CA ARG A 135 -2.54 2.55 9.66
C ARG A 135 -2.60 2.02 11.09
N ASP A 136 -2.94 2.86 12.04
CA ASP A 136 -3.09 2.46 13.44
C ASP A 136 -4.26 1.47 13.59
N LEU A 137 -5.42 1.76 12.98
CA LEU A 137 -6.53 0.82 12.93
C LEU A 137 -6.14 -0.51 12.26
N ARG A 138 -5.42 -0.45 11.13
CA ARG A 138 -4.92 -1.66 10.45
C ARG A 138 -4.03 -2.49 11.37
N SER A 139 -3.16 -1.86 12.15
CA SER A 139 -2.32 -2.58 13.13
C SER A 139 -3.16 -3.31 14.16
N ASN A 140 -4.24 -2.71 14.66
CA ASN A 140 -5.16 -3.36 15.59
C ASN A 140 -5.91 -4.54 14.92
N VAL A 141 -6.34 -4.36 13.67
CA VAL A 141 -6.97 -5.45 12.89
C VAL A 141 -5.99 -6.60 12.70
N GLN A 142 -4.73 -6.32 12.36
CA GLN A 142 -3.71 -7.36 12.18
C GLN A 142 -3.40 -8.12 13.48
N MET A 143 -3.37 -7.43 14.63
CA MET A 143 -3.21 -8.10 15.93
C MET A 143 -4.37 -9.04 16.20
N GLU A 144 -5.60 -8.67 15.89
CA GLU A 144 -6.75 -9.55 16.09
C GLU A 144 -6.74 -10.74 15.11
N ILE A 145 -6.35 -10.51 13.85
CA ILE A 145 -6.14 -11.59 12.87
C ILE A 145 -5.09 -12.59 13.39
N GLU A 146 -3.97 -12.12 13.94
CA GLU A 146 -2.92 -12.99 14.45
C GLU A 146 -3.40 -13.81 15.64
N ARG A 147 -4.18 -13.24 16.55
CA ARG A 147 -4.83 -13.99 17.64
C ARG A 147 -5.73 -15.13 17.13
N GLN A 148 -6.44 -14.92 16.00
CA GLN A 148 -7.27 -15.97 15.40
C GLN A 148 -6.39 -17.04 14.71
N ARG A 149 -5.23 -16.65 14.16
CA ARG A 149 -4.25 -17.60 13.60
C ARG A 149 -3.61 -18.46 14.68
N GLU A 150 -3.22 -17.89 15.79
CA GLU A 150 -2.68 -18.62 16.95
C GLU A 150 -3.67 -19.67 17.49
N LYS A 151 -4.98 -19.38 17.42
CA LYS A 151 -6.05 -20.34 17.77
C LYS A 151 -6.31 -21.38 16.68
N GLY A 152 -5.64 -21.31 15.55
CA GLY A 152 -5.84 -22.21 14.41
C GLY A 152 -7.16 -22.01 13.65
N LEU A 153 -7.88 -20.90 13.86
CA LEU A 153 -9.17 -20.64 13.24
C LEU A 153 -9.03 -20.10 11.80
N ILE A 154 -7.95 -19.39 11.52
CA ILE A 154 -7.62 -18.89 10.17
C ILE A 154 -6.17 -19.23 9.82
N GLY A 155 -5.89 -19.50 8.54
CA GLY A 155 -4.56 -19.83 8.05
C GLY A 155 -3.81 -18.61 7.47
N SER A 156 -4.54 -17.61 6.99
CA SER A 156 -3.96 -16.38 6.40
C SER A 156 -4.89 -15.19 6.58
N SER A 157 -4.34 -13.97 6.53
CA SER A 157 -5.13 -12.73 6.62
C SER A 157 -6.22 -12.66 5.54
N LEU A 158 -5.94 -13.14 4.32
CA LEU A 158 -6.91 -13.16 3.23
C LEU A 158 -8.08 -14.14 3.46
N GLN A 159 -8.01 -15.02 4.46
CA GLN A 159 -9.14 -15.84 4.88
C GLN A 159 -10.07 -15.09 5.85
N ALA A 160 -9.62 -13.97 6.41
CA ALA A 160 -10.38 -13.24 7.41
C ALA A 160 -11.50 -12.39 6.80
N GLU A 161 -12.65 -12.38 7.45
CA GLU A 161 -13.68 -11.37 7.36
C GLU A 161 -13.67 -10.55 8.64
N VAL A 162 -13.62 -9.23 8.51
CA VAL A 162 -13.48 -8.30 9.61
C VAL A 162 -14.74 -7.45 9.73
N SER A 163 -15.26 -7.35 10.96
CA SER A 163 -16.37 -6.51 11.34
C SER A 163 -15.89 -5.43 12.30
N LEU A 164 -16.20 -4.18 12.02
CA LEU A 164 -15.69 -3.01 12.73
C LEU A 164 -16.82 -2.15 13.28
N LYS A 165 -16.76 -1.86 14.62
CA LYS A 165 -17.43 -0.71 15.21
C LYS A 165 -16.36 0.27 15.64
N LEU A 166 -16.48 1.53 15.23
CA LEU A 166 -15.37 2.49 15.30
C LEU A 166 -15.85 3.84 15.85
N PRO A 167 -14.95 4.64 16.45
CA PRO A 167 -15.20 6.06 16.67
C PRO A 167 -15.59 6.77 15.37
N GLN A 168 -16.40 7.83 15.47
CA GLN A 168 -17.00 8.51 14.31
C GLN A 168 -15.98 8.88 13.22
N GLU A 169 -14.86 9.47 13.62
CA GLU A 169 -13.81 9.87 12.66
C GLU A 169 -13.24 8.68 11.87
N GLU A 170 -12.91 7.59 12.57
CA GLU A 170 -12.39 6.37 11.94
C GLU A 170 -13.44 5.69 11.07
N TYR A 171 -14.68 5.65 11.55
CA TYR A 171 -15.80 5.13 10.78
C TYR A 171 -15.95 5.85 9.44
N ASP A 172 -15.92 7.19 9.46
CA ASP A 172 -16.04 7.99 8.24
C ASP A 172 -14.85 7.80 7.29
N LEU A 173 -13.63 7.66 7.82
CA LEU A 173 -12.44 7.37 7.04
C LEU A 173 -12.53 6.01 6.33
N ILE A 174 -12.93 4.96 7.04
CA ILE A 174 -13.06 3.61 6.46
C ILE A 174 -14.26 3.52 5.51
N LYS A 175 -15.39 4.14 5.86
CA LYS A 175 -16.54 4.27 4.96
C LYS A 175 -16.17 4.97 3.67
N GLY A 176 -15.29 5.98 3.73
CA GLY A 176 -14.75 6.68 2.57
C GLY A 176 -13.86 5.83 1.66
N LEU A 177 -13.38 4.66 2.10
CA LEU A 177 -12.67 3.68 1.28
C LEU A 177 -13.63 2.71 0.57
N GLY A 178 -14.86 2.57 1.05
CA GLY A 178 -15.82 1.60 0.51
C GLY A 178 -15.28 0.17 0.52
N ASP A 179 -15.54 -0.57 -0.54
CA ASP A 179 -15.09 -1.97 -0.69
C ASP A 179 -13.56 -2.11 -0.73
N GLU A 180 -12.84 -1.02 -1.02
CA GLU A 180 -11.38 -1.02 -1.05
C GLU A 180 -10.75 -1.09 0.36
N ALA A 181 -11.53 -0.90 1.43
CA ALA A 181 -11.08 -1.12 2.80
C ALA A 181 -10.54 -2.54 3.03
N ALA A 182 -11.12 -3.54 2.37
CA ALA A 182 -10.64 -4.92 2.44
C ALA A 182 -9.20 -5.08 1.89
N PHE A 183 -8.82 -4.32 0.86
CA PHE A 183 -7.46 -4.35 0.34
C PHE A 183 -6.47 -3.69 1.30
N VAL A 184 -6.87 -2.57 1.90
CA VAL A 184 -6.04 -1.87 2.89
C VAL A 184 -5.78 -2.75 4.12
N MET A 185 -6.78 -3.50 4.58
CA MET A 185 -6.66 -4.43 5.71
C MET A 185 -6.04 -5.79 5.32
N ILE A 186 -5.90 -6.07 4.01
CA ILE A 186 -5.46 -7.38 3.45
C ILE A 186 -6.34 -8.51 3.95
N THR A 187 -7.65 -8.34 3.78
CA THR A 187 -8.68 -9.29 4.17
C THR A 187 -9.63 -9.56 3.01
N SER A 188 -10.48 -10.58 3.12
CA SER A 188 -11.48 -10.87 2.08
C SER A 188 -12.70 -9.95 2.17
N LYS A 189 -13.03 -9.48 3.38
CA LYS A 189 -14.17 -8.60 3.61
C LYS A 189 -13.96 -7.70 4.82
N VAL A 190 -14.40 -6.45 4.69
CA VAL A 190 -14.53 -5.52 5.82
C VAL A 190 -15.97 -5.04 5.87
N THR A 191 -16.60 -5.16 7.03
CA THR A 191 -17.96 -4.68 7.30
C THR A 191 -17.92 -3.61 8.39
N LEU A 192 -18.63 -2.51 8.18
CA LEU A 192 -18.82 -1.48 9.20
C LEU A 192 -20.16 -1.70 9.90
N ASP A 193 -20.13 -2.09 11.17
CA ASP A 193 -21.31 -2.43 11.97
C ASP A 193 -21.82 -1.26 12.82
N GLY A 194 -21.28 -0.06 12.60
CA GLY A 194 -21.74 1.16 13.23
C GLY A 194 -20.66 1.93 13.97
N VAL A 195 -21.10 3.02 14.60
CA VAL A 195 -20.26 3.90 15.40
C VAL A 195 -20.25 3.43 16.86
N SER A 196 -19.10 3.52 17.50
CA SER A 196 -18.88 3.16 18.91
C SER A 196 -17.86 4.12 19.52
N PRO A 197 -17.90 4.42 20.81
CA PRO A 197 -16.89 5.25 21.46
C PRO A 197 -15.49 4.61 21.44
N GLU A 198 -15.43 3.28 21.37
CA GLU A 198 -14.19 2.51 21.31
C GLU A 198 -14.17 1.59 20.09
N ARG A 199 -12.96 1.20 19.66
CA ARG A 199 -12.79 0.21 18.57
C ARG A 199 -13.25 -1.17 19.03
N VAL A 200 -14.21 -1.75 18.31
CA VAL A 200 -14.58 -3.16 18.45
C VAL A 200 -14.27 -3.87 17.13
N ILE A 201 -13.31 -4.78 17.17
CA ILE A 201 -12.82 -5.52 16.01
C ILE A 201 -13.18 -6.98 16.19
N THR A 202 -13.97 -7.52 15.28
CA THR A 202 -14.34 -8.93 15.26
C THR A 202 -13.80 -9.56 13.99
N VAL A 203 -13.06 -10.65 14.13
CA VAL A 203 -12.48 -11.41 13.02
C VAL A 203 -13.05 -12.82 13.01
N LYS A 204 -13.53 -13.27 11.86
CA LYS A 204 -13.98 -14.64 11.63
C LYS A 204 -13.39 -15.20 10.34
N PRO A 205 -13.24 -16.54 10.21
CA PRO A 205 -12.90 -17.16 8.96
C PRO A 205 -14.01 -16.94 7.93
N SER A 206 -13.64 -16.73 6.68
CA SER A 206 -14.61 -16.71 5.58
C SER A 206 -15.01 -18.14 5.24
N GLU A 207 -16.29 -18.36 5.01
CA GLU A 207 -16.87 -19.60 4.52
C GLU A 207 -16.88 -19.68 2.99
N ALA A 208 -16.54 -18.58 2.31
CA ALA A 208 -16.49 -18.50 0.86
C ALA A 208 -15.30 -19.30 0.29
N LYS A 209 -15.33 -19.54 -1.02
CA LYS A 209 -14.27 -20.24 -1.73
C LYS A 209 -13.09 -19.30 -1.99
N LYS A 210 -11.87 -19.83 -1.90
CA LYS A 210 -10.63 -19.09 -2.23
C LYS A 210 -10.49 -18.94 -3.74
N CYS A 211 -10.26 -17.71 -4.20
CA CYS A 211 -9.87 -17.46 -5.59
C CYS A 211 -8.38 -17.81 -5.79
N GLU A 212 -8.07 -18.64 -6.78
CA GLU A 212 -6.68 -19.10 -7.04
C GLU A 212 -5.76 -17.99 -7.52
N ARG A 213 -6.29 -16.89 -8.07
CA ARG A 213 -5.48 -15.78 -8.59
C ARG A 213 -5.21 -14.70 -7.54
N CYS A 214 -6.25 -14.14 -6.90
CA CYS A 214 -6.08 -13.07 -5.92
C CYS A 214 -5.99 -13.55 -4.47
N TRP A 215 -6.26 -14.83 -4.24
CA TRP A 215 -6.24 -15.52 -2.96
C TRP A 215 -7.27 -15.03 -1.93
N GLN A 216 -8.10 -14.04 -2.29
CA GLN A 216 -9.23 -13.66 -1.46
C GLN A 216 -10.33 -14.73 -1.49
N TYR A 217 -11.05 -14.85 -0.39
CA TYR A 217 -12.23 -15.69 -0.28
C TYR A 217 -13.45 -14.88 -0.70
N LYS A 218 -14.12 -15.32 -1.77
CA LYS A 218 -15.27 -14.60 -2.37
C LYS A 218 -16.37 -15.55 -2.73
N GLU A 219 -17.61 -15.15 -2.46
CA GLU A 219 -18.80 -15.91 -2.85
C GLU A 219 -18.85 -16.12 -4.36
N SER A 220 -18.40 -15.15 -5.14
CA SER A 220 -18.40 -15.18 -6.61
C SER A 220 -17.36 -16.13 -7.23
N VAL A 221 -16.61 -16.91 -6.46
CA VAL A 221 -15.70 -17.92 -7.01
C VAL A 221 -16.51 -19.08 -7.58
N GLY A 222 -16.37 -19.31 -8.90
CA GLY A 222 -17.07 -20.37 -9.63
C GLY A 222 -18.41 -19.95 -10.22
N GLU A 223 -18.79 -18.67 -10.15
CA GLU A 223 -19.96 -18.16 -10.88
C GLU A 223 -19.77 -18.23 -12.39
N ASP A 224 -18.56 -17.94 -12.88
CA ASP A 224 -18.21 -18.14 -14.28
C ASP A 224 -17.81 -19.60 -14.52
N LYS A 225 -18.59 -20.31 -15.33
CA LYS A 225 -18.38 -21.74 -15.63
C LYS A 225 -17.08 -22.00 -16.42
N ASN A 226 -16.60 -21.01 -17.18
CA ASN A 226 -15.35 -21.13 -17.93
C ASN A 226 -14.13 -20.97 -17.00
N TYR A 227 -14.31 -20.31 -15.86
CA TYR A 227 -13.24 -20.01 -14.90
C TYR A 227 -13.65 -20.35 -13.46
N PRO A 228 -13.93 -21.62 -13.17
CA PRO A 228 -14.61 -22.04 -11.93
C PRO A 228 -13.77 -21.82 -10.65
N THR A 229 -12.49 -21.53 -10.77
CA THR A 229 -11.59 -21.26 -9.64
C THR A 229 -11.33 -19.77 -9.40
N LEU A 230 -11.89 -18.91 -10.25
CA LEU A 230 -11.68 -17.46 -10.17
C LEU A 230 -12.94 -16.74 -9.66
N CYS A 231 -12.71 -15.63 -8.92
CA CYS A 231 -13.80 -14.72 -8.56
C CYS A 231 -14.14 -13.77 -9.74
N CYS A 232 -15.36 -13.20 -9.74
CA CYS A 232 -15.83 -12.28 -10.77
C CYS A 232 -14.85 -11.13 -11.05
N ARG A 233 -14.23 -10.57 -10.02
CA ARG A 233 -13.21 -9.53 -10.16
C ARG A 233 -12.02 -9.97 -11.02
N CYS A 234 -11.49 -11.16 -10.74
CA CYS A 234 -10.35 -11.69 -11.49
C CYS A 234 -10.71 -12.06 -12.92
N VAL A 235 -11.91 -12.59 -13.15
CA VAL A 235 -12.44 -12.84 -14.49
C VAL A 235 -12.56 -11.53 -15.26
N GLY A 236 -13.18 -10.50 -14.67
CA GLY A 236 -13.30 -9.18 -15.28
C GLY A 236 -11.94 -8.57 -15.65
N ASN A 237 -10.95 -8.63 -14.74
CA ASN A 237 -9.62 -8.08 -14.98
C ASN A 237 -8.81 -8.82 -16.06
N LEU A 238 -9.11 -10.10 -16.33
CA LEU A 238 -8.39 -10.92 -17.31
C LEU A 238 -9.07 -10.95 -18.66
N PHE A 239 -10.40 -11.05 -18.68
CA PHE A 239 -11.14 -11.45 -19.87
C PHE A 239 -12.34 -10.56 -20.19
N GLY A 240 -12.69 -9.62 -19.29
CA GLY A 240 -13.88 -8.79 -19.43
C GLY A 240 -13.65 -7.32 -19.11
N THR A 241 -14.62 -6.72 -18.42
CA THR A 241 -14.51 -5.32 -17.97
C THR A 241 -13.70 -5.25 -16.68
N PRO A 242 -12.52 -4.59 -16.71
CA PRO A 242 -11.69 -4.47 -15.53
C PRO A 242 -12.35 -3.69 -14.39
N GLU A 243 -11.97 -4.04 -13.17
CA GLU A 243 -12.39 -3.29 -11.98
C GLU A 243 -11.90 -1.84 -12.00
N THR A 244 -12.64 -0.96 -11.35
CA THR A 244 -12.21 0.42 -11.11
C THR A 244 -11.80 0.58 -9.65
N ARG A 245 -10.53 0.96 -9.41
CA ARG A 245 -9.99 1.32 -8.10
C ARG A 245 -9.95 2.83 -7.97
N ARG A 246 -10.27 3.34 -6.77
CA ARG A 246 -10.30 4.78 -6.49
C ARG A 246 -9.30 5.19 -5.42
N PHE A 247 -9.04 4.33 -4.44
CA PHE A 247 -8.35 4.69 -3.21
C PHE A 247 -7.08 3.87 -2.95
N ALA A 248 -7.13 2.55 -3.18
CA ALA A 248 -6.04 1.63 -2.87
C ALA A 248 -5.74 0.64 -4.00
#